data_37ceb3888af103d50c4892d41bbe357a
#
_entry.id   37ceb3888af103d50c4892d41bbe357a
#
_cell.length_a   1.000
_cell.length_b   1.000
_cell.length_c   1.000
_cell.angle_alpha   90.00
_cell.angle_beta   90.00
_cell.angle_gamma   90.00
#
_symmetry.space_group_name_H-M   'P 1'
#
loop_
_entity.id
_entity.type
_entity.pdbx_description
1 polymer ?
#
loop_
_entity_poly.entity_id
_entity_poly.type
_entity_poly.pdbx_seq_one_letter_code
_entity_poly.pdbx_strand_id
1 'polypeptide(L)'
;MKKILLASAALSMTAGFAMAEAHGKTIRMGTEGAYPPYNFINDAGEVDGFERELGDELCERAELTCEWVKNDWDSIIPNLVSGNYDTIMAGMSITDERKEVIAFTQNYYPPTASAYVAASEDADLEGGVVAGQTATIQAGYVAESGATLIEFATPEETVAAVRNGEADAVFADKDYLVPIVEESGGELMIVGDDVPL
;
A
#
# COMPACT_ATOMS: atom_id res chain seq x y z
N MET A 1 69.79 -51.09 1.92
CA MET A 1 68.32 -51.33 1.78
C MET A 1 67.61 -50.17 2.50
N LYS A 2 67.18 -49.16 1.75
CA LYS A 2 66.51 -47.98 2.35
C LYS A 2 65.00 -48.18 2.22
N LYS A 3 64.26 -48.20 3.33
CA LYS A 3 62.81 -48.27 3.39
C LYS A 3 62.29 -46.84 3.30
N ILE A 4 61.55 -46.55 2.23
CA ILE A 4 60.80 -45.32 2.05
C ILE A 4 59.44 -45.52 2.68
N LEU A 5 59.11 -44.76 3.72
CA LEU A 5 57.76 -44.66 4.29
C LEU A 5 57.01 -43.55 3.53
N LEU A 6 55.98 -43.91 2.81
CA LEU A 6 54.99 -42.98 2.22
C LEU A 6 53.96 -42.64 3.32
N ALA A 7 53.97 -41.40 3.75
CA ALA A 7 52.95 -40.84 4.59
C ALA A 7 51.82 -40.26 3.71
N SER A 8 50.65 -40.91 3.69
CA SER A 8 49.47 -40.42 3.02
C SER A 8 48.79 -39.36 3.91
N ALA A 9 48.86 -38.11 3.56
CA ALA A 9 48.06 -37.05 4.20
C ALA A 9 46.66 -37.07 3.64
N ALA A 10 45.70 -37.53 4.43
CA ALA A 10 44.27 -37.39 4.12
C ALA A 10 43.83 -35.94 4.35
N LEU A 11 43.57 -35.21 3.28
CA LEU A 11 43.01 -33.85 3.34
C LEU A 11 41.50 -33.95 3.53
N SER A 12 41.03 -33.82 4.76
CA SER A 12 39.62 -33.76 5.11
C SER A 12 39.07 -32.38 4.68
N MET A 13 38.41 -32.30 3.52
CA MET A 13 37.59 -31.16 3.16
C MET A 13 36.32 -31.16 4.02
N THR A 14 36.31 -30.37 5.07
CA THR A 14 35.09 -29.98 5.75
C THR A 14 34.39 -28.94 4.83
N ALA A 15 33.39 -29.41 4.11
CA ALA A 15 32.42 -28.51 3.48
C ALA A 15 31.64 -27.82 4.60
N GLY A 16 32.10 -26.65 5.02
CA GLY A 16 31.32 -25.74 5.84
C GLY A 16 30.11 -25.29 5.02
N PHE A 17 28.93 -25.81 5.39
CA PHE A 17 27.69 -25.17 4.97
C PHE A 17 27.71 -23.77 5.57
N ALA A 18 27.95 -22.77 4.73
CA ALA A 18 27.63 -21.40 5.05
C ALA A 18 26.10 -21.33 5.15
N MET A 19 25.58 -21.59 6.33
CA MET A 19 24.25 -21.12 6.70
C MET A 19 24.38 -19.60 6.66
N ALA A 20 23.89 -19.00 5.59
CA ALA A 20 23.74 -17.56 5.51
C ALA A 20 22.89 -17.16 6.73
N GLU A 21 23.51 -16.44 7.66
CA GLU A 21 22.81 -15.81 8.77
C GLU A 21 21.80 -14.81 8.20
N ALA A 22 20.55 -15.29 7.97
CA ALA A 22 19.41 -14.41 7.79
C ALA A 22 18.98 -13.79 9.13
N HIS A 23 19.58 -14.21 10.23
CA HIS A 23 19.33 -13.67 11.55
C HIS A 23 20.09 -12.36 11.74
N GLY A 24 19.42 -11.22 11.47
CA GLY A 24 19.96 -9.91 11.81
C GLY A 24 19.63 -8.75 10.89
N LYS A 25 19.05 -8.97 9.72
CA LYS A 25 18.63 -7.85 8.88
C LYS A 25 17.21 -7.44 9.26
N THR A 26 17.04 -6.21 9.73
CA THR A 26 15.71 -5.60 9.88
C THR A 26 15.12 -5.35 8.51
N ILE A 27 13.89 -5.80 8.28
CA ILE A 27 13.09 -5.51 7.10
C ILE A 27 12.28 -4.25 7.37
N ARG A 28 12.50 -3.22 6.57
CA ARG A 28 11.75 -1.97 6.66
C ARG A 28 10.54 -2.07 5.73
N MET A 29 9.36 -1.89 6.30
CA MET A 29 8.07 -2.03 5.64
C MET A 29 7.45 -0.64 5.43
N GLY A 30 7.45 -0.15 4.20
CA GLY A 30 6.83 1.12 3.84
C GLY A 30 5.30 1.01 3.83
N THR A 31 4.64 1.98 4.44
CA THR A 31 3.17 2.11 4.42
C THR A 31 2.78 3.58 4.37
N GLU A 32 1.57 3.89 3.91
CA GLU A 32 1.09 5.27 3.89
C GLU A 32 0.64 5.73 5.28
N GLY A 33 -0.07 4.87 6.01
CA GLY A 33 -0.60 5.22 7.33
C GLY A 33 -1.74 6.25 7.28
N ALA A 34 -2.52 6.28 6.20
CA ALA A 34 -3.62 7.22 5.98
C ALA A 34 -4.89 6.57 5.38
N TYR A 35 -4.95 5.24 5.38
CA TYR A 35 -6.01 4.48 4.70
C TYR A 35 -6.70 3.47 5.64
N PRO A 36 -7.49 3.93 6.63
CA PRO A 36 -8.25 3.04 7.51
C PRO A 36 -9.32 2.26 6.72
N PRO A 37 -9.64 1.01 7.09
CA PRO A 37 -9.10 0.26 8.24
C PRO A 37 -7.81 -0.50 7.96
N TYR A 38 -7.21 -0.35 6.78
CA TYR A 38 -6.07 -1.14 6.33
C TYR A 38 -4.75 -0.70 6.97
N ASN A 39 -4.42 0.58 6.85
CA ASN A 39 -3.24 1.17 7.47
C ASN A 39 -3.54 2.62 7.89
N PHE A 40 -3.29 2.94 9.13
CA PHE A 40 -3.50 4.29 9.66
C PHE A 40 -2.54 4.56 10.83
N ILE A 41 -2.47 5.81 11.27
CA ILE A 41 -1.72 6.19 12.46
C ILE A 41 -2.72 6.28 13.63
N ASN A 42 -2.47 5.49 14.67
CA ASN A 42 -3.32 5.48 15.87
C ASN A 42 -3.00 6.66 16.80
N ASP A 43 -3.77 6.78 17.89
CA ASP A 43 -3.61 7.87 18.88
C ASP A 43 -2.24 7.89 19.58
N ALA A 44 -1.51 6.79 19.55
CA ALA A 44 -0.14 6.70 20.06
C ALA A 44 0.92 7.17 19.03
N GLY A 45 0.50 7.50 17.80
CA GLY A 45 1.38 7.89 16.71
C GLY A 45 2.06 6.71 16.01
N GLU A 46 1.54 5.51 16.16
CA GLU A 46 2.07 4.29 15.59
C GLU A 46 1.22 3.82 14.40
N VAL A 47 1.86 3.13 13.44
CA VAL A 47 1.15 2.47 12.35
C VAL A 47 0.28 1.36 12.92
N ASP A 48 -0.99 1.33 12.50
CA ASP A 48 -2.01 0.38 12.97
C ASP A 48 -2.91 -0.04 11.80
N GLY A 49 -3.79 -1.03 12.03
CA GLY A 49 -4.75 -1.53 11.08
C GLY A 49 -4.46 -2.95 10.60
N PHE A 50 -5.32 -3.44 9.70
CA PHE A 50 -5.25 -4.81 9.17
C PHE A 50 -3.86 -5.16 8.60
N GLU A 51 -3.26 -4.26 7.84
CA GLU A 51 -1.96 -4.50 7.21
C GLU A 51 -0.82 -4.51 8.22
N ARG A 52 -0.93 -3.73 9.29
CA ARG A 52 0.01 -3.79 10.40
C ARG A 52 -0.01 -5.15 11.08
N GLU A 53 -1.19 -5.65 11.42
CA GLU A 53 -1.35 -6.97 12.04
C GLU A 53 -0.85 -8.10 11.13
N LEU A 54 -1.22 -8.05 9.84
CA LEU A 54 -0.79 -9.04 8.86
C LEU A 54 0.74 -9.00 8.65
N GLY A 55 1.32 -7.82 8.54
CA GLY A 55 2.76 -7.65 8.36
C GLY A 55 3.56 -8.15 9.56
N ASP A 56 3.12 -7.85 10.76
CA ASP A 56 3.75 -8.34 11.99
C ASP A 56 3.69 -9.87 12.07
N GLU A 57 2.55 -10.51 11.74
CA GLU A 57 2.39 -11.96 11.68
C GLU A 57 3.30 -12.60 10.62
N LEU A 58 3.42 -11.98 9.44
CA LEU A 58 4.34 -12.44 8.40
C LEU A 58 5.79 -12.39 8.86
N CYS A 59 6.18 -11.32 9.55
CA CYS A 59 7.52 -11.16 10.09
C CYS A 59 7.83 -12.19 11.18
N GLU A 60 6.88 -12.44 12.08
CA GLU A 60 7.02 -13.46 13.14
C GLU A 60 7.19 -14.86 12.53
N ARG A 61 6.33 -15.25 11.57
CA ARG A 61 6.42 -16.57 10.91
C ARG A 61 7.69 -16.75 10.10
N ALA A 62 8.22 -15.68 9.54
CA ALA A 62 9.45 -15.70 8.77
C ALA A 62 10.71 -15.58 9.66
N GLU A 63 10.53 -15.44 10.97
CA GLU A 63 11.62 -15.21 11.95
C GLU A 63 12.45 -13.95 11.58
N LEU A 64 11.79 -12.90 11.09
CA LEU A 64 12.38 -11.62 10.72
C LEU A 64 12.11 -10.55 11.77
N THR A 65 13.03 -9.59 11.90
CA THR A 65 12.76 -8.33 12.58
C THR A 65 12.25 -7.33 11.57
N CYS A 66 11.08 -6.73 11.82
CA CYS A 66 10.49 -5.75 10.92
C CYS A 66 10.28 -4.40 11.60
N GLU A 67 10.38 -3.34 10.82
CA GLU A 67 10.12 -1.97 11.23
C GLU A 67 9.18 -1.30 10.22
N TRP A 68 8.19 -0.57 10.71
CA TRP A 68 7.27 0.17 9.86
C TRP A 68 7.80 1.58 9.58
N VAL A 69 7.73 1.97 8.31
CA VAL A 69 8.19 3.28 7.83
C VAL A 69 7.02 3.98 7.15
N LYS A 70 6.56 5.09 7.74
CA LYS A 70 5.53 5.92 7.12
C LYS A 70 6.14 6.67 5.92
N ASN A 71 5.40 6.67 4.80
CA ASN A 71 5.76 7.39 3.58
C ASN A 71 4.51 7.88 2.85
N ASP A 72 4.53 9.10 2.35
CA ASP A 72 3.43 9.63 1.58
C ASP A 72 3.23 8.82 0.29
N TRP A 73 1.97 8.65 -0.12
CA TRP A 73 1.59 7.75 -1.20
C TRP A 73 2.28 8.05 -2.53
N ASP A 74 2.35 9.30 -2.94
CA ASP A 74 2.91 9.73 -4.22
C ASP A 74 4.40 9.36 -4.40
N SER A 75 5.12 9.25 -3.30
CA SER A 75 6.55 8.94 -3.26
C SER A 75 6.86 7.50 -2.80
N ILE A 76 5.84 6.68 -2.52
CA ILE A 76 6.04 5.36 -1.90
C ILE A 76 6.80 4.39 -2.80
N ILE A 77 6.49 4.31 -4.10
CA ILE A 77 7.24 3.49 -5.07
C ILE A 77 8.64 4.06 -5.32
N PRO A 78 8.82 5.37 -5.64
CA PRO A 78 10.15 5.96 -5.77
C PRO A 78 11.07 5.70 -4.58
N ASN A 79 10.55 5.78 -3.36
CA ASN A 79 11.32 5.55 -2.15
C ASN A 79 11.67 4.07 -1.91
N LEU A 80 10.84 3.12 -2.35
CA LEU A 80 11.19 1.70 -2.39
C LEU A 80 12.36 1.46 -3.36
N VAL A 81 12.26 1.99 -4.58
CA VAL A 81 13.31 1.85 -5.61
C VAL A 81 14.63 2.48 -5.15
N SER A 82 14.57 3.58 -4.41
CA SER A 82 15.74 4.25 -3.82
C SER A 82 16.31 3.52 -2.60
N GLY A 83 15.65 2.48 -2.11
CA GLY A 83 16.12 1.67 -0.97
C GLY A 83 15.88 2.33 0.41
N ASN A 84 14.92 3.25 0.52
CA ASN A 84 14.55 3.86 1.80
C ASN A 84 13.87 2.83 2.71
N TYR A 85 13.22 1.82 2.14
CA TYR A 85 12.70 0.62 2.80
C TYR A 85 12.80 -0.59 1.86
N ASP A 86 12.47 -1.77 2.36
CA ASP A 86 12.71 -3.03 1.66
C ASP A 86 11.44 -3.61 1.02
N THR A 87 10.26 -3.20 1.49
CA THR A 87 8.94 -3.63 0.98
C THR A 87 7.89 -2.54 1.23
N ILE A 88 6.78 -2.59 0.49
CA ILE A 88 5.58 -1.78 0.70
C ILE A 88 4.43 -2.70 1.10
N MET A 89 3.66 -2.27 2.11
CA MET A 89 2.38 -2.86 2.49
C MET A 89 1.40 -1.73 2.78
N ALA A 90 0.59 -1.37 1.78
CA ALA A 90 -0.22 -0.14 1.78
C ALA A 90 -1.41 -0.22 0.80
N GLY A 91 -2.11 -1.36 0.72
CA GLY A 91 -3.30 -1.51 -0.12
C GLY A 91 -3.06 -1.30 -1.62
N MET A 92 -1.83 -1.45 -2.09
CA MET A 92 -1.45 -1.08 -3.45
C MET A 92 -1.99 -2.07 -4.48
N SER A 93 -2.85 -1.60 -5.38
CA SER A 93 -3.34 -2.38 -6.53
C SER A 93 -2.20 -2.83 -7.43
N ILE A 94 -2.26 -4.10 -7.84
CA ILE A 94 -1.30 -4.71 -8.76
C ILE A 94 -1.66 -4.31 -10.19
N THR A 95 -0.90 -3.39 -10.79
CA THR A 95 -1.08 -2.96 -12.17
C THR A 95 0.13 -3.34 -13.03
N ASP A 96 -0.07 -3.44 -14.34
CA ASP A 96 1.03 -3.75 -15.26
C ASP A 96 2.06 -2.62 -15.30
N GLU A 97 1.63 -1.36 -15.20
CA GLU A 97 2.50 -0.20 -15.10
C GLU A 97 3.42 -0.30 -13.86
N ARG A 98 2.86 -0.60 -12.70
CA ARG A 98 3.64 -0.74 -11.46
C ARG A 98 4.60 -1.92 -11.52
N LYS A 99 4.21 -3.03 -12.18
CA LYS A 99 5.08 -4.20 -12.39
C LYS A 99 6.31 -3.91 -13.26
N GLU A 100 6.31 -2.85 -14.06
CA GLU A 100 7.48 -2.44 -14.83
C GLU A 100 8.63 -1.95 -13.93
N VAL A 101 8.31 -1.47 -12.73
CA VAL A 101 9.29 -0.86 -11.81
C VAL A 101 9.49 -1.60 -10.51
N ILE A 102 8.49 -2.33 -10.02
CA ILE A 102 8.55 -3.11 -8.77
C ILE A 102 7.93 -4.50 -8.93
N ALA A 103 8.37 -5.44 -8.09
CA ALA A 103 7.75 -6.77 -7.99
C ALA A 103 6.61 -6.76 -6.97
N PHE A 104 5.60 -7.59 -7.21
CA PHE A 104 4.47 -7.81 -6.31
C PHE A 104 4.44 -9.24 -5.79
N THR A 105 3.90 -9.41 -4.60
CA THR A 105 3.45 -10.70 -4.09
C THR A 105 2.10 -11.07 -4.74
N GLN A 106 1.53 -12.20 -4.37
CA GLN A 106 0.10 -12.45 -4.60
C GLN A 106 -0.75 -11.52 -3.74
N ASN A 107 -2.01 -11.33 -4.11
CA ASN A 107 -2.96 -10.57 -3.31
C ASN A 107 -3.12 -11.19 -1.91
N TYR A 108 -3.15 -10.36 -0.88
CA TYR A 108 -3.42 -10.79 0.49
C TYR A 108 -4.87 -10.47 0.96
N TYR A 109 -5.60 -9.69 0.18
CA TYR A 109 -7.07 -9.61 0.21
C TYR A 109 -7.61 -9.40 -1.22
N PRO A 110 -8.89 -9.68 -1.49
CA PRO A 110 -9.46 -9.49 -2.81
C PRO A 110 -9.54 -8.00 -3.16
N PRO A 111 -9.35 -7.62 -4.44
CA PRO A 111 -9.59 -6.25 -4.89
C PRO A 111 -11.02 -5.81 -4.56
N THR A 112 -11.19 -4.58 -4.13
CA THR A 112 -12.50 -3.97 -3.92
C THR A 112 -12.84 -3.07 -5.09
N ALA A 113 -14.13 -2.84 -5.31
CA ALA A 113 -14.56 -1.84 -6.30
C ALA A 113 -14.28 -0.43 -5.78
N SER A 114 -14.09 0.51 -6.68
CA SER A 114 -14.09 1.93 -6.38
C SER A 114 -15.51 2.49 -6.44
N ALA A 115 -15.79 3.54 -5.68
CA ALA A 115 -17.08 4.20 -5.62
C ALA A 115 -16.94 5.72 -5.58
N TYR A 116 -18.00 6.40 -5.96
CA TYR A 116 -18.14 7.84 -5.78
C TYR A 116 -18.87 8.13 -4.47
N VAL A 117 -18.41 9.14 -3.75
CA VAL A 117 -19.11 9.71 -2.60
C VAL A 117 -19.28 11.22 -2.81
N ALA A 118 -20.49 11.71 -2.56
CA ALA A 118 -20.87 13.10 -2.72
C ALA A 118 -21.74 13.59 -1.57
N ALA A 119 -21.96 14.90 -1.49
CA ALA A 119 -22.89 15.52 -0.56
C ALA A 119 -24.34 15.60 -1.11
N SER A 120 -24.56 15.24 -2.38
CA SER A 120 -25.87 15.27 -3.05
C SER A 120 -26.01 14.09 -4.01
N GLU A 121 -27.24 13.53 -4.10
CA GLU A 121 -27.56 12.50 -5.10
C GLU A 121 -27.46 13.02 -6.56
N ASP A 122 -27.58 14.33 -6.75
CA ASP A 122 -27.54 14.98 -8.06
C ASP A 122 -26.12 15.45 -8.45
N ALA A 123 -25.06 14.95 -7.77
CA ALA A 123 -23.68 15.30 -8.09
C ALA A 123 -23.34 14.95 -9.54
N ASP A 124 -22.72 15.89 -10.26
CA ASP A 124 -22.31 15.68 -11.66
C ASP A 124 -21.00 14.88 -11.71
N LEU A 125 -21.10 13.57 -11.92
CA LEU A 125 -19.96 12.66 -11.97
C LEU A 125 -19.23 12.65 -13.33
N GLU A 126 -19.86 13.15 -14.40
CA GLU A 126 -19.30 13.13 -15.75
C GLU A 126 -18.71 14.48 -16.19
N GLY A 127 -19.29 15.60 -15.74
CA GLY A 127 -18.85 16.94 -16.11
C GLY A 127 -18.39 17.81 -14.94
N GLY A 128 -18.65 17.37 -13.72
CA GLY A 128 -18.30 18.06 -12.48
C GLY A 128 -16.84 17.91 -12.07
N VAL A 129 -16.55 18.36 -10.86
CA VAL A 129 -15.21 18.26 -10.23
C VAL A 129 -15.16 17.04 -9.35
N VAL A 130 -14.23 16.12 -9.62
CA VAL A 130 -14.04 14.90 -8.83
C VAL A 130 -12.67 14.93 -8.17
N ALA A 131 -12.66 14.77 -6.84
CA ALA A 131 -11.44 14.67 -6.05
C ALA A 131 -10.89 13.23 -6.09
N GLY A 132 -9.59 13.09 -6.29
CA GLY A 132 -8.85 11.83 -6.22
C GLY A 132 -7.53 12.00 -5.52
N GLN A 133 -7.03 10.94 -4.89
CA GLN A 133 -5.67 10.97 -4.37
C GLN A 133 -4.68 10.82 -5.52
N THR A 134 -3.64 11.64 -5.53
CA THR A 134 -2.61 11.62 -6.58
C THR A 134 -1.94 10.24 -6.70
N ALA A 135 -1.48 9.89 -7.90
CA ALA A 135 -0.81 8.62 -8.21
C ALA A 135 -1.62 7.34 -7.89
N THR A 136 -2.95 7.43 -7.79
CA THR A 136 -3.85 6.28 -7.65
C THR A 136 -4.46 5.85 -8.99
N ILE A 137 -4.92 4.61 -9.07
CA ILE A 137 -5.66 4.12 -10.24
C ILE A 137 -6.99 4.87 -10.39
N GLN A 138 -7.57 5.31 -9.29
CA GLN A 138 -8.81 6.09 -9.25
C GLN A 138 -8.61 7.48 -9.86
N ALA A 139 -7.53 8.19 -9.53
CA ALA A 139 -7.21 9.46 -10.17
C ALA A 139 -7.01 9.30 -11.68
N GLY A 140 -6.31 8.24 -12.11
CA GLY A 140 -6.16 7.90 -13.52
C GLY A 140 -7.51 7.67 -14.22
N TYR A 141 -8.41 6.92 -13.61
CA TYR A 141 -9.75 6.68 -14.14
C TYR A 141 -10.55 7.99 -14.29
N VAL A 142 -10.56 8.85 -13.27
CA VAL A 142 -11.26 10.13 -13.33
C VAL A 142 -10.68 11.03 -14.41
N ALA A 143 -9.35 11.06 -14.58
CA ALA A 143 -8.70 11.85 -15.63
C ALA A 143 -9.14 11.45 -17.06
N GLU A 144 -9.59 10.21 -17.24
CA GLU A 144 -10.07 9.67 -18.51
C GLU A 144 -11.61 9.72 -18.66
N SER A 145 -12.35 10.00 -17.57
CA SER A 145 -13.82 9.93 -17.55
C SER A 145 -14.54 11.13 -18.20
N GLY A 146 -13.87 12.26 -18.32
CA GLY A 146 -14.46 13.53 -18.78
C GLY A 146 -14.77 14.51 -17.64
N ALA A 147 -14.78 14.07 -16.38
CA ALA A 147 -14.87 14.94 -15.21
C ALA A 147 -13.58 15.78 -15.05
N THR A 148 -13.67 16.87 -14.31
CA THR A 148 -12.49 17.64 -13.91
C THR A 148 -11.87 17.02 -12.68
N LEU A 149 -10.72 16.35 -12.84
CA LEU A 149 -9.96 15.81 -11.71
C LEU A 149 -9.29 16.93 -10.92
N ILE A 150 -9.46 16.91 -9.60
CA ILE A 150 -8.57 17.62 -8.67
C ILE A 150 -7.88 16.62 -7.76
N GLU A 151 -6.56 16.77 -7.62
CA GLU A 151 -5.74 15.80 -6.89
C GLU A 151 -5.29 16.35 -5.53
N PHE A 152 -5.28 15.47 -4.55
CA PHE A 152 -4.81 15.74 -3.20
C PHE A 152 -3.75 14.72 -2.77
N ALA A 153 -2.92 15.09 -1.82
CA ALA A 153 -1.86 14.22 -1.34
C ALA A 153 -2.39 13.05 -0.51
N THR A 154 -3.45 13.27 0.25
CA THR A 154 -4.02 12.27 1.15
C THR A 154 -5.49 11.94 0.85
N PRO A 155 -5.95 10.73 1.18
CA PRO A 155 -7.36 10.36 1.02
C PRO A 155 -8.31 11.25 1.86
N GLU A 156 -7.89 11.66 3.05
CA GLU A 156 -8.68 12.54 3.91
C GLU A 156 -8.96 13.91 3.25
N GLU A 157 -7.95 14.47 2.58
CA GLU A 157 -8.10 15.74 1.85
C GLU A 157 -9.11 15.64 0.71
N THR A 158 -9.18 14.48 0.03
CA THR A 158 -10.18 14.27 -1.05
C THR A 158 -11.60 14.31 -0.52
N VAL A 159 -11.86 13.68 0.62
CA VAL A 159 -13.18 13.71 1.29
C VAL A 159 -13.48 15.11 1.83
N ALA A 160 -12.48 15.79 2.39
CA ALA A 160 -12.63 17.16 2.87
C ALA A 160 -13.01 18.12 1.73
N ALA A 161 -12.48 17.95 0.53
CA ALA A 161 -12.82 18.74 -0.65
C ALA A 161 -14.33 18.67 -0.99
N VAL A 162 -14.94 17.48 -0.86
CA VAL A 162 -16.40 17.33 -1.04
C VAL A 162 -17.17 18.04 0.06
N ARG A 163 -16.77 17.86 1.33
CA ARG A 163 -17.41 18.55 2.47
C ARG A 163 -17.34 20.07 2.38
N ASN A 164 -16.26 20.59 1.84
CA ASN A 164 -16.02 22.02 1.69
C ASN A 164 -16.64 22.59 0.41
N GLY A 165 -17.18 21.76 -0.50
CA GLY A 165 -17.74 22.17 -1.78
C GLY A 165 -16.68 22.55 -2.82
N GLU A 166 -15.44 22.09 -2.66
CA GLU A 166 -14.37 22.23 -3.65
C GLU A 166 -14.47 21.18 -4.76
N ALA A 167 -15.07 20.02 -4.44
CA ALA A 167 -15.38 18.96 -5.38
C ALA A 167 -16.85 18.55 -5.26
N ASP A 168 -17.44 18.11 -6.38
CA ASP A 168 -18.79 17.56 -6.44
C ASP A 168 -18.81 16.14 -5.88
N ALA A 169 -17.74 15.37 -6.09
CA ALA A 169 -17.57 14.02 -5.55
C ALA A 169 -16.10 13.69 -5.26
N VAL A 170 -15.88 12.66 -4.45
CA VAL A 170 -14.60 11.95 -4.32
C VAL A 170 -14.73 10.56 -4.92
N PHE A 171 -13.67 10.06 -5.54
CA PHE A 171 -13.60 8.71 -6.09
C PHE A 171 -12.43 7.95 -5.48
N ALA A 172 -12.72 6.87 -4.75
CA ALA A 172 -11.74 6.02 -4.05
C ALA A 172 -12.28 4.60 -3.86
N ASP A 173 -11.49 3.73 -3.21
CA ASP A 173 -11.95 2.38 -2.87
C ASP A 173 -13.17 2.42 -1.96
N LYS A 174 -14.16 1.61 -2.29
CA LYS A 174 -15.44 1.57 -1.57
C LYS A 174 -15.27 1.24 -0.09
N ASP A 175 -14.36 0.35 0.24
CA ASP A 175 -14.11 -0.08 1.62
C ASP A 175 -13.51 1.04 2.49
N TYR A 176 -12.80 1.98 1.88
CA TYR A 176 -12.36 3.21 2.55
C TYR A 176 -13.51 4.19 2.74
N LEU A 177 -14.38 4.33 1.74
CA LEU A 177 -15.44 5.35 1.73
C LEU A 177 -16.66 4.96 2.57
N VAL A 178 -17.03 3.68 2.64
CA VAL A 178 -18.24 3.23 3.37
C VAL A 178 -18.25 3.64 4.83
N PRO A 179 -17.21 3.42 5.63
CA PRO A 179 -17.19 3.88 7.03
C PRO A 179 -17.34 5.40 7.16
N ILE A 180 -16.74 6.16 6.26
CA ILE A 180 -16.83 7.64 6.23
C ILE A 180 -18.27 8.10 5.98
N VAL A 181 -18.96 7.44 5.07
CA VAL A 181 -20.38 7.73 4.79
C VAL A 181 -21.26 7.37 5.98
N GLU A 182 -21.05 6.20 6.60
CA GLU A 182 -21.80 5.77 7.78
C GLU A 182 -21.62 6.73 8.96
N GLU A 183 -20.41 7.24 9.17
CA GLU A 183 -20.07 8.19 10.24
C GLU A 183 -20.50 9.63 9.94
N SER A 184 -20.79 9.94 8.67
CA SER A 184 -21.14 11.31 8.26
C SER A 184 -22.50 11.81 8.77
N GLY A 185 -23.33 10.92 9.31
CA GLY A 185 -24.68 11.29 9.77
C GLY A 185 -25.62 11.75 8.63
N GLY A 186 -25.35 11.33 7.40
CA GLY A 186 -26.15 11.68 6.23
C GLY A 186 -25.64 12.91 5.47
N GLU A 187 -24.47 13.42 5.83
CA GLU A 187 -23.81 14.54 5.12
C GLU A 187 -23.20 14.08 3.77
N LEU A 188 -22.77 12.82 3.74
CA LEU A 188 -22.20 12.18 2.57
C LEU A 188 -22.99 10.93 2.19
N MET A 189 -22.98 10.59 0.91
CA MET A 189 -23.63 9.39 0.38
C MET A 189 -22.84 8.78 -0.78
N ILE A 190 -22.95 7.46 -0.94
CA ILE A 190 -22.45 6.79 -2.14
C ILE A 190 -23.40 7.14 -3.29
N VAL A 191 -22.85 7.54 -4.43
CA VAL A 191 -23.59 7.92 -5.65
C VAL A 191 -23.02 7.18 -6.87
N GLY A 192 -23.87 6.96 -7.88
CA GLY A 192 -23.48 6.22 -9.08
C GLY A 192 -23.26 4.72 -8.83
N ASP A 193 -22.73 4.07 -9.85
CA ASP A 193 -22.44 2.64 -9.83
C ASP A 193 -21.01 2.37 -9.29
N ASP A 194 -20.80 1.19 -8.72
CA ASP A 194 -19.48 0.71 -8.35
C ASP A 194 -18.62 0.46 -9.60
N VAL A 195 -17.36 0.89 -9.56
CA VAL A 195 -16.42 0.76 -10.69
C VAL A 195 -15.33 -0.26 -10.31
N PRO A 196 -15.27 -1.41 -10.97
CA PRO A 196 -14.18 -2.35 -10.78
C PRO A 196 -12.92 -1.85 -11.52
N LEU A 197 -11.85 -1.55 -10.77
CA LEU A 197 -10.56 -1.11 -11.30
C LEU A 197 -9.46 -2.16 -11.04
#